data_dadc1fb7bf9854222ab4303245636677
#
_entry.id   dadc1fb7bf9854222ab4303245636677
#
_cell.length_a   1.000
_cell.length_b   1.000
_cell.length_c   1.000
_cell.angle_alpha   90.00
_cell.angle_beta   90.00
_cell.angle_gamma   90.00
#
_symmetry.space_group_name_H-M   'P 1'
#
loop_
_entity.id
_entity.type
_entity.pdbx_description
1 polymer ?
#
loop_
_entity_poly.entity_id
_entity_poly.type
_entity_poly.pdbx_seq_one_letter_code
_entity_poly.pdbx_strand_id
1 'polypeptide(L)'
;MYHKSDEHILDNYTFGIFDMYFGNHKICVLDIETTGLSPERSHFILGGLLSFEGNNKARFTQYFAESLSEEKEILERYLEEVGSHDVVVTYNGRNFDIPFLLTRAKKMEINVDNHPYNLDLYLVLNGHSSLRKLLPNLKQKTVESFMGLWAFRTDKISGAESVTLYHEYLLKKEKNEDTSAHRDLLLLHNQDDVLQLSKLFPVLEKTDFHKAMYTLGFPVISGNKKLFVQNITFEKKYIKVSGVQTSLPVDFVSYGTGNDDCKIFFSKKSQTFEFFCPIFQKNDFVILDLLKLPVDLQNVFDEFPNFESGYLVFMSHNDIKYREVNFFIKNFLLKVLEDIL
;
A
#
# COMPACT_ATOMS: atom_id res chain seq x y z
N MET A 1 -17.91 22.83 3.70
CA MET A 1 -17.05 21.66 3.95
C MET A 1 -17.05 21.34 5.43
N TYR A 2 -17.32 20.10 5.77
CA TYR A 2 -17.22 19.57 7.12
C TYR A 2 -15.93 18.78 7.29
N HIS A 3 -15.17 19.08 8.36
CA HIS A 3 -13.93 18.38 8.70
C HIS A 3 -14.00 17.95 10.16
N LYS A 4 -13.62 16.68 10.41
CA LYS A 4 -13.59 16.09 11.74
C LYS A 4 -12.26 15.38 11.94
N SER A 5 -11.67 15.50 13.13
CA SER A 5 -10.47 14.77 13.50
C SER A 5 -10.58 14.30 14.95
N ASP A 6 -10.37 13.01 15.18
CA ASP A 6 -10.46 12.35 16.48
C ASP A 6 -9.20 11.50 16.74
N GLU A 7 -8.77 11.42 18.00
CA GLU A 7 -7.72 10.48 18.42
C GLU A 7 -8.34 9.13 18.79
N HIS A 8 -7.68 8.06 18.34
CA HIS A 8 -8.03 6.68 18.65
C HIS A 8 -6.87 5.96 19.30
N ILE A 9 -7.17 5.11 20.26
CA ILE A 9 -6.23 4.11 20.79
C ILE A 9 -6.55 2.80 20.08
N LEU A 10 -5.57 2.27 19.37
CA LEU A 10 -5.69 1.00 18.67
C LEU A 10 -4.90 -0.07 19.43
N ASP A 11 -5.41 -1.30 19.42
CA ASP A 11 -4.61 -2.45 19.79
C ASP A 11 -3.40 -2.57 18.84
N ASN A 12 -2.37 -3.28 19.28
CA ASN A 12 -1.15 -3.43 18.50
C ASN A 12 -1.47 -3.99 17.11
N TYR A 13 -1.26 -3.19 16.05
CA TYR A 13 -1.57 -3.53 14.66
C TYR A 13 -0.35 -4.07 13.91
N THR A 14 0.85 -3.98 14.52
CA THR A 14 2.09 -4.46 13.92
C THR A 14 2.35 -5.91 14.30
N PHE A 15 2.86 -6.67 13.37
CA PHE A 15 3.30 -8.05 13.55
C PHE A 15 4.50 -8.30 12.64
N GLY A 16 5.39 -9.22 13.04
CA GLY A 16 6.71 -9.37 12.49
C GLY A 16 6.80 -9.38 10.97
N ILE A 17 5.89 -10.08 10.27
CA ILE A 17 5.93 -10.14 8.79
C ILE A 17 5.56 -8.80 8.13
N PHE A 18 4.66 -8.03 8.74
CA PHE A 18 4.27 -6.70 8.26
C PHE A 18 5.41 -5.70 8.49
N ASP A 19 5.99 -5.72 9.67
CA ASP A 19 7.09 -4.82 10.05
C ASP A 19 8.33 -5.00 9.17
N MET A 20 8.57 -6.22 8.68
CA MET A 20 9.64 -6.48 7.71
C MET A 20 9.57 -5.60 6.46
N TYR A 21 8.36 -5.26 6.01
CA TYR A 21 8.15 -4.44 4.82
C TYR A 21 7.85 -2.99 5.15
N PHE A 22 7.15 -2.72 6.24
CA PHE A 22 6.50 -1.42 6.48
C PHE A 22 6.83 -0.78 7.84
N GLY A 23 7.52 -1.47 8.76
CA GLY A 23 7.67 -1.06 10.17
C GLY A 23 8.27 0.33 10.42
N ASN A 24 9.04 0.88 9.49
CA ASN A 24 9.66 2.20 9.59
C ASN A 24 8.97 3.26 8.73
N HIS A 25 7.77 2.97 8.21
CA HIS A 25 7.07 3.87 7.30
C HIS A 25 5.89 4.56 7.98
N LYS A 26 5.57 5.77 7.51
CA LYS A 26 4.33 6.45 7.88
C LYS A 26 3.17 5.78 7.15
N ILE A 27 2.29 5.15 7.90
CA ILE A 27 1.19 4.35 7.37
C ILE A 27 -0.13 5.02 7.67
N CYS A 28 -1.05 5.00 6.69
CA CYS A 28 -2.45 5.31 6.92
C CYS A 28 -3.36 4.25 6.30
N VAL A 29 -4.59 4.20 6.78
CA VAL A 29 -5.70 3.43 6.21
C VAL A 29 -6.68 4.42 5.62
N LEU A 30 -7.19 4.17 4.43
CA LEU A 30 -8.19 5.03 3.81
C LEU A 30 -9.37 4.24 3.23
N ASP A 31 -10.49 4.94 3.18
CA ASP A 31 -11.70 4.55 2.46
C ASP A 31 -12.43 5.82 1.99
N ILE A 32 -13.15 5.73 0.85
CA ILE A 32 -13.85 6.87 0.27
C ILE A 32 -15.33 6.57 -0.01
N GLU A 33 -16.16 7.61 0.10
CA GLU A 33 -17.52 7.61 -0.39
C GLU A 33 -17.67 8.52 -1.62
N THR A 34 -18.47 8.08 -2.55
CA THR A 34 -18.68 8.76 -3.84
C THR A 34 -20.16 8.77 -4.22
N THR A 35 -20.56 9.63 -5.14
CA THR A 35 -21.94 9.61 -5.67
C THR A 35 -22.20 8.49 -6.69
N GLY A 36 -21.24 7.60 -6.92
CA GLY A 36 -21.34 6.44 -7.81
C GLY A 36 -19.98 5.94 -8.27
N LEU A 37 -19.96 4.85 -9.03
CA LEU A 37 -18.75 4.09 -9.33
C LEU A 37 -17.84 4.69 -10.42
N SER A 38 -18.38 5.57 -11.28
CA SER A 38 -17.60 6.14 -12.40
C SER A 38 -16.97 7.48 -12.03
N PRO A 39 -15.63 7.60 -11.93
CA PRO A 39 -15.00 8.85 -11.58
C PRO A 39 -15.21 9.97 -12.60
N GLU A 40 -15.57 9.64 -13.84
CA GLU A 40 -15.89 10.61 -14.88
C GLU A 40 -17.24 11.31 -14.66
N ARG A 41 -18.20 10.61 -14.04
CA ARG A 41 -19.59 11.06 -13.89
C ARG A 41 -20.00 11.31 -12.44
N SER A 42 -19.25 10.74 -11.50
CA SER A 42 -19.54 10.79 -10.07
C SER A 42 -18.56 11.73 -9.36
N HIS A 43 -18.91 12.10 -8.14
CA HIS A 43 -18.17 13.03 -7.30
C HIS A 43 -17.58 12.32 -6.09
N PHE A 44 -16.41 12.76 -5.63
CA PHE A 44 -15.87 12.43 -4.33
C PHE A 44 -16.59 13.26 -3.27
N ILE A 45 -17.18 12.62 -2.27
CA ILE A 45 -18.05 13.31 -1.28
C ILE A 45 -17.57 13.16 0.15
N LEU A 46 -16.82 12.09 0.46
CA LEU A 46 -16.28 11.85 1.80
C LEU A 46 -15.01 11.01 1.68
N GLY A 47 -13.96 11.42 2.36
CA GLY A 47 -12.74 10.64 2.56
C GLY A 47 -12.48 10.46 4.05
N GLY A 48 -12.30 9.21 4.47
CA GLY A 48 -11.82 8.83 5.80
C GLY A 48 -10.37 8.40 5.75
N LEU A 49 -9.58 8.86 6.71
CA LEU A 49 -8.17 8.55 6.85
C LEU A 49 -7.82 8.25 8.30
N LEU A 50 -7.17 7.11 8.56
CA LEU A 50 -6.62 6.76 9.86
C LEU A 50 -5.10 6.72 9.78
N SER A 51 -4.44 7.71 10.36
CA SER A 51 -2.99 7.88 10.39
C SER A 51 -2.42 7.29 11.68
N PHE A 52 -1.46 6.35 11.56
CA PHE A 52 -0.79 5.78 12.72
C PHE A 52 0.32 6.71 13.22
N GLU A 53 0.25 7.08 14.50
CA GLU A 53 1.19 8.02 15.13
C GLU A 53 2.23 7.34 16.05
N GLY A 54 2.20 5.99 16.13
CA GLY A 54 3.01 5.21 17.06
C GLY A 54 2.40 5.08 18.45
N ASN A 55 3.00 4.23 19.31
CA ASN A 55 2.52 4.01 20.69
C ASN A 55 1.02 3.67 20.81
N ASN A 56 0.50 2.89 19.86
CA ASN A 56 -0.92 2.52 19.75
C ASN A 56 -1.87 3.71 19.55
N LYS A 57 -1.36 4.89 19.17
CA LYS A 57 -2.17 6.04 18.84
C LYS A 57 -2.37 6.16 17.35
N ALA A 58 -3.57 6.54 16.96
CA ALA A 58 -3.90 6.88 15.60
C ALA A 58 -4.83 8.10 15.57
N ARG A 59 -4.69 8.90 14.53
CA ARG A 59 -5.58 10.03 14.25
C ARG A 59 -6.50 9.64 13.11
N PHE A 60 -7.79 9.72 13.36
CA PHE A 60 -8.81 9.53 12.35
C PHE A 60 -9.32 10.87 11.87
N THR A 61 -9.26 11.12 10.56
CA THR A 61 -9.68 12.37 9.93
C THR A 61 -10.73 12.09 8.86
N GLN A 62 -11.75 12.94 8.78
CA GLN A 62 -12.77 12.90 7.73
C GLN A 62 -12.94 14.25 7.05
N TYR A 63 -13.07 14.23 5.72
CA TYR A 63 -13.36 15.37 4.87
C TYR A 63 -14.67 15.11 4.13
N PHE A 64 -15.73 15.87 4.45
CA PHE A 64 -17.06 15.70 3.89
C PHE A 64 -17.50 16.93 3.09
N ALA A 65 -17.98 16.69 1.86
CA ALA A 65 -18.57 17.70 1.02
C ALA A 65 -20.02 17.95 1.42
N GLU A 66 -20.30 19.11 1.97
CA GLU A 66 -21.67 19.53 2.27
C GLU A 66 -22.46 19.97 1.01
N SER A 67 -21.76 20.13 -0.11
CA SER A 67 -22.31 20.36 -1.45
C SER A 67 -21.33 19.84 -2.51
N LEU A 68 -21.83 19.54 -3.71
CA LEU A 68 -20.97 19.08 -4.81
C LEU A 68 -19.94 20.13 -5.26
N SER A 69 -20.18 21.42 -5.00
CA SER A 69 -19.23 22.49 -5.30
C SER A 69 -17.99 22.49 -4.41
N GLU A 70 -18.05 21.82 -3.26
CA GLU A 70 -16.93 21.71 -2.31
C GLU A 70 -16.00 20.52 -2.64
N GLU A 71 -16.32 19.70 -3.65
CA GLU A 71 -15.53 18.52 -4.00
C GLU A 71 -14.05 18.84 -4.21
N LYS A 72 -13.74 19.92 -4.94
CA LYS A 72 -12.34 20.29 -5.21
C LYS A 72 -11.58 20.57 -3.91
N GLU A 73 -12.16 21.32 -3.02
CA GLU A 73 -11.52 21.69 -1.76
C GLU A 73 -11.26 20.48 -0.86
N ILE A 74 -12.26 19.61 -0.68
CA ILE A 74 -12.08 18.42 0.15
C ILE A 74 -11.09 17.42 -0.48
N LEU A 75 -11.11 17.26 -1.80
CA LEU A 75 -10.22 16.37 -2.52
C LEU A 75 -8.77 16.84 -2.41
N GLU A 76 -8.50 18.13 -2.55
CA GLU A 76 -7.17 18.72 -2.44
C GLU A 76 -6.58 18.47 -1.04
N ARG A 77 -7.33 18.81 0.00
CA ARG A 77 -6.89 18.58 1.40
C ARG A 77 -6.72 17.12 1.74
N TYR A 78 -7.62 16.27 1.26
CA TYR A 78 -7.55 14.83 1.49
C TYR A 78 -6.30 14.22 0.82
N LEU A 79 -6.02 14.58 -0.43
CA LEU A 79 -4.85 14.11 -1.16
C LEU A 79 -3.53 14.64 -0.57
N GLU A 80 -3.51 15.86 -0.05
CA GLU A 80 -2.37 16.42 0.66
C GLU A 80 -2.06 15.59 1.93
N GLU A 81 -3.08 15.26 2.73
CA GLU A 81 -2.91 14.43 3.92
C GLU A 81 -2.50 13.00 3.56
N VAL A 82 -3.14 12.35 2.58
CA VAL A 82 -2.73 11.02 2.05
C VAL A 82 -1.28 11.05 1.58
N GLY A 83 -0.88 12.08 0.83
CA GLY A 83 0.48 12.25 0.32
C GLY A 83 1.55 12.46 1.39
N SER A 84 1.17 12.82 2.63
CA SER A 84 2.11 12.94 3.77
C SER A 84 2.59 11.56 4.30
N HIS A 85 1.99 10.47 3.84
CA HIS A 85 2.31 9.10 4.24
C HIS A 85 3.19 8.40 3.19
N ASP A 86 3.82 7.31 3.62
CA ASP A 86 4.66 6.46 2.77
C ASP A 86 3.86 5.26 2.21
N VAL A 87 2.93 4.76 3.02
CA VAL A 87 2.11 3.59 2.71
C VAL A 87 0.65 3.91 3.01
N VAL A 88 -0.20 3.62 2.06
CA VAL A 88 -1.65 3.63 2.25
C VAL A 88 -2.19 2.22 2.19
N VAL A 89 -3.00 1.84 3.16
CA VAL A 89 -3.68 0.54 3.20
C VAL A 89 -5.13 0.74 2.79
N THR A 90 -5.60 -0.08 1.86
CA THR A 90 -6.96 -0.03 1.32
C THR A 90 -7.57 -1.42 1.25
N TYR A 91 -8.88 -1.47 1.00
CA TYR A 91 -9.58 -2.70 0.65
C TYR A 91 -10.17 -2.59 -0.75
N ASN A 92 -9.52 -3.23 -1.75
CA ASN A 92 -9.82 -3.10 -3.19
C ASN A 92 -9.54 -1.69 -3.77
N GLY A 93 -8.76 -0.89 -3.07
CA GLY A 93 -8.49 0.51 -3.43
C GLY A 93 -7.62 0.67 -4.67
N ARG A 94 -6.80 -0.33 -5.06
CA ARG A 94 -6.09 -0.30 -6.35
C ARG A 94 -7.03 -0.32 -7.54
N ASN A 95 -8.22 -0.88 -7.38
CA ASN A 95 -9.21 -0.96 -8.44
C ASN A 95 -10.28 0.13 -8.35
N PHE A 96 -10.45 0.77 -7.20
CA PHE A 96 -11.51 1.77 -7.01
C PHE A 96 -11.00 3.08 -6.41
N ASP A 97 -10.64 3.12 -5.13
CA ASP A 97 -10.36 4.38 -4.40
C ASP A 97 -9.26 5.21 -5.07
N ILE A 98 -8.11 4.60 -5.32
CA ILE A 98 -6.96 5.31 -5.87
C ILE A 98 -7.20 5.81 -7.30
N PRO A 99 -7.66 4.98 -8.26
CA PRO A 99 -8.01 5.46 -9.60
C PRO A 99 -9.12 6.52 -9.59
N PHE A 100 -10.09 6.41 -8.68
CA PHE A 100 -11.16 7.39 -8.54
C PHE A 100 -10.60 8.75 -8.12
N LEU A 101 -9.85 8.79 -7.03
CA LEU A 101 -9.22 10.01 -6.51
C LEU A 101 -8.31 10.67 -7.56
N LEU A 102 -7.44 9.91 -8.22
CA LEU A 102 -6.51 10.43 -9.22
C LEU A 102 -7.24 10.95 -10.47
N THR A 103 -8.31 10.28 -10.90
CA THR A 103 -9.11 10.75 -12.04
C THR A 103 -9.82 12.06 -11.70
N ARG A 104 -10.40 12.16 -10.48
CA ARG A 104 -11.03 13.40 -10.01
C ARG A 104 -10.02 14.53 -9.86
N ALA A 105 -8.85 14.26 -9.28
CA ALA A 105 -7.77 15.23 -9.14
C ALA A 105 -7.33 15.79 -10.50
N LYS A 106 -7.10 14.92 -11.48
CA LYS A 106 -6.76 15.31 -12.85
C LYS A 106 -7.83 16.19 -13.49
N LYS A 107 -9.12 15.85 -13.32
CA LYS A 107 -10.25 16.60 -13.87
C LYS A 107 -10.37 18.00 -13.25
N MET A 108 -9.94 18.16 -12.00
CA MET A 108 -9.99 19.40 -11.25
C MET A 108 -8.67 20.18 -11.26
N GLU A 109 -7.68 19.71 -12.03
CA GLU A 109 -6.34 20.31 -12.14
C GLU A 109 -5.64 20.41 -10.77
N ILE A 110 -5.85 19.40 -9.90
CA ILE A 110 -5.14 19.26 -8.63
C ILE A 110 -3.84 18.54 -8.90
N ASN A 111 -2.72 19.13 -8.50
CA ASN A 111 -1.42 18.49 -8.59
C ASN A 111 -1.25 17.48 -7.46
N VAL A 112 -0.84 16.25 -7.80
CA VAL A 112 -0.58 15.18 -6.84
C VAL A 112 0.89 14.78 -6.96
N ASP A 113 1.73 15.40 -6.15
CA ASP A 113 3.19 15.23 -6.25
C ASP A 113 3.70 13.98 -5.55
N ASN A 114 3.00 13.49 -4.54
CA ASN A 114 3.41 12.35 -3.74
C ASN A 114 2.39 11.21 -3.82
N HIS A 115 2.87 10.04 -4.25
CA HIS A 115 2.08 8.82 -4.35
C HIS A 115 2.60 7.81 -3.33
N PRO A 116 1.89 7.58 -2.20
CA PRO A 116 2.26 6.52 -1.27
C PRO A 116 2.12 5.14 -1.93
N TYR A 117 2.90 4.16 -1.44
CA TYR A 117 2.69 2.77 -1.85
C TYR A 117 1.31 2.30 -1.36
N ASN A 118 0.51 1.69 -2.24
CA ASN A 118 -0.78 1.14 -1.86
C ASN A 118 -0.68 -0.36 -1.56
N LEU A 119 -0.87 -0.73 -0.28
CA LEU A 119 -1.10 -2.10 0.17
C LEU A 119 -2.61 -2.40 0.12
N ASP A 120 -3.04 -3.13 -0.88
CA ASP A 120 -4.45 -3.52 -1.06
C ASP A 120 -4.71 -4.89 -0.42
N LEU A 121 -5.40 -4.92 0.72
CA LEU A 121 -5.68 -6.16 1.45
C LEU A 121 -6.56 -7.12 0.65
N TYR A 122 -7.49 -6.63 -0.16
CA TYR A 122 -8.30 -7.50 -1.02
C TYR A 122 -7.43 -8.27 -2.01
N LEU A 123 -6.46 -7.61 -2.66
CA LEU A 123 -5.57 -8.28 -3.61
C LEU A 123 -4.67 -9.31 -2.94
N VAL A 124 -4.15 -9.00 -1.75
CA VAL A 124 -3.39 -9.96 -0.94
C VAL A 124 -4.24 -11.19 -0.63
N LEU A 125 -5.45 -11.00 -0.11
CA LEU A 125 -6.35 -12.10 0.26
C LEU A 125 -6.79 -12.91 -0.96
N ASN A 126 -7.15 -12.25 -2.06
CA ASN A 126 -7.65 -12.89 -3.26
C ASN A 126 -6.59 -13.74 -3.97
N GLY A 127 -5.34 -13.28 -4.01
CA GLY A 127 -4.24 -13.93 -4.72
C GLY A 127 -3.40 -14.89 -3.87
N HIS A 128 -3.32 -14.66 -2.55
CA HIS A 128 -2.30 -15.27 -1.71
C HIS A 128 -2.83 -15.86 -0.40
N SER A 129 -4.14 -16.14 -0.31
CA SER A 129 -4.72 -16.85 0.83
C SER A 129 -5.64 -17.99 0.41
N SER A 130 -5.88 -18.92 1.34
CA SER A 130 -6.91 -19.96 1.19
C SER A 130 -8.33 -19.43 1.45
N LEU A 131 -8.49 -18.21 1.95
CA LEU A 131 -9.78 -17.62 2.35
C LEU A 131 -10.75 -17.53 1.18
N ARG A 132 -10.26 -17.30 -0.04
CA ARG A 132 -11.08 -17.32 -1.26
C ARG A 132 -11.86 -18.62 -1.44
N LYS A 133 -11.30 -19.76 -0.99
CA LYS A 133 -11.95 -21.08 -1.08
C LYS A 133 -12.86 -21.39 0.11
N LEU A 134 -12.64 -20.71 1.24
CA LEU A 134 -13.32 -20.97 2.50
C LEU A 134 -14.53 -20.04 2.72
N LEU A 135 -14.46 -18.82 2.18
CA LEU A 135 -15.50 -17.80 2.37
C LEU A 135 -16.40 -17.70 1.12
N PRO A 136 -17.67 -17.33 1.30
CA PRO A 136 -18.63 -17.15 0.19
C PRO A 136 -18.20 -16.02 -0.76
N ASN A 137 -17.49 -15.03 -0.26
CA ASN A 137 -16.86 -13.93 -1.01
C ASN A 137 -15.77 -13.29 -0.14
N LEU A 138 -14.98 -12.38 -0.75
CA LEU A 138 -13.97 -11.61 -0.06
C LEU A 138 -14.37 -10.14 0.12
N LYS A 139 -15.66 -9.84 0.35
CA LYS A 139 -16.04 -8.48 0.76
C LYS A 139 -15.48 -8.20 2.15
N GLN A 140 -15.12 -6.95 2.43
CA GLN A 140 -14.53 -6.54 3.70
C GLN A 140 -15.38 -7.05 4.89
N LYS A 141 -16.69 -6.80 4.90
CA LYS A 141 -17.63 -7.26 5.94
C LYS A 141 -17.65 -8.79 6.13
N THR A 142 -17.42 -9.56 5.06
CA THR A 142 -17.32 -11.02 5.15
C THR A 142 -16.03 -11.46 5.85
N VAL A 143 -14.91 -10.81 5.52
CA VAL A 143 -13.61 -11.08 6.15
C VAL A 143 -13.60 -10.61 7.61
N GLU A 144 -14.20 -9.45 7.90
CA GLU A 144 -14.40 -8.97 9.29
C GLU A 144 -15.17 -10.00 10.12
N SER A 145 -16.25 -10.55 9.59
CA SER A 145 -17.05 -11.58 10.26
C SER A 145 -16.23 -12.83 10.54
N PHE A 146 -15.44 -13.28 9.58
CA PHE A 146 -14.52 -14.42 9.73
C PHE A 146 -13.47 -14.18 10.82
N MET A 147 -12.94 -12.95 10.92
CA MET A 147 -11.96 -12.55 11.93
C MET A 147 -12.60 -12.25 13.31
N GLY A 148 -13.91 -12.37 13.45
CA GLY A 148 -14.62 -12.06 14.70
C GLY A 148 -14.79 -10.56 14.98
N LEU A 149 -14.59 -9.71 13.98
CA LEU A 149 -14.63 -8.25 14.13
C LEU A 149 -16.03 -7.65 13.94
N TRP A 150 -17.00 -8.44 13.47
CA TRP A 150 -18.35 -7.96 13.17
C TRP A 150 -19.05 -7.27 14.35
N ALA A 151 -18.81 -7.75 15.59
CA ALA A 151 -19.41 -7.18 16.80
C ALA A 151 -18.97 -5.73 17.09
N PHE A 152 -17.92 -5.26 16.47
CA PHE A 152 -17.39 -3.90 16.65
C PHE A 152 -17.89 -2.90 15.61
N ARG A 153 -18.67 -3.36 14.64
CA ARG A 153 -19.26 -2.50 13.61
C ARG A 153 -20.58 -1.91 14.12
N THR A 154 -20.74 -0.62 13.99
CA THR A 154 -21.93 0.12 14.46
C THR A 154 -22.84 0.55 13.32
N ASP A 155 -22.30 0.74 12.11
CA ASP A 155 -23.07 1.07 10.91
C ASP A 155 -23.85 -0.15 10.37
N LYS A 156 -24.96 0.13 9.69
CA LYS A 156 -25.83 -0.90 9.09
C LYS A 156 -26.08 -0.66 7.60
N ILE A 157 -25.50 0.39 7.03
CA ILE A 157 -25.72 0.75 5.63
C ILE A 157 -24.65 0.11 4.71
N SER A 158 -24.96 0.06 3.44
CA SER A 158 -24.08 -0.36 2.35
C SER A 158 -23.63 0.84 1.54
N GLY A 159 -22.57 0.71 0.75
CA GLY A 159 -22.10 1.80 -0.13
C GLY A 159 -23.16 2.25 -1.15
N ALA A 160 -24.12 1.40 -1.56
CA ALA A 160 -25.23 1.82 -2.40
C ALA A 160 -26.25 2.69 -1.64
N GLU A 161 -26.47 2.37 -0.36
CA GLU A 161 -27.34 3.16 0.52
C GLU A 161 -26.66 4.51 0.88
N SER A 162 -25.32 4.57 0.99
CA SER A 162 -24.60 5.83 1.22
C SER A 162 -24.80 6.82 0.07
N VAL A 163 -24.82 6.36 -1.18
CA VAL A 163 -25.14 7.18 -2.35
C VAL A 163 -26.56 7.78 -2.24
N THR A 164 -27.54 6.95 -1.91
CA THR A 164 -28.92 7.41 -1.74
C THR A 164 -29.06 8.41 -0.61
N LEU A 165 -28.42 8.13 0.52
CA LEU A 165 -28.43 8.98 1.71
C LEU A 165 -27.82 10.36 1.43
N TYR A 166 -26.74 10.42 0.62
CA TYR A 166 -26.15 11.70 0.24
C TYR A 166 -27.06 12.50 -0.69
N HIS A 167 -27.77 11.85 -1.61
CA HIS A 167 -28.78 12.54 -2.44
C HIS A 167 -29.93 13.10 -1.59
N GLU A 168 -30.42 12.36 -0.62
CA GLU A 168 -31.44 12.83 0.32
C GLU A 168 -30.91 14.00 1.18
N TYR A 169 -29.65 13.93 1.61
CA TYR A 169 -28.95 15.01 2.30
C TYR A 169 -28.99 16.31 1.48
N LEU A 170 -28.63 16.25 0.18
CA LEU A 170 -28.62 17.42 -0.70
C LEU A 170 -30.04 17.99 -0.90
N LEU A 171 -31.04 17.12 -1.14
CA LEU A 171 -32.44 17.57 -1.33
C LEU A 171 -33.02 18.24 -0.10
N LYS A 172 -32.72 17.75 1.10
CA LYS A 172 -33.12 18.39 2.36
C LYS A 172 -32.40 19.72 2.57
N LYS A 173 -31.12 19.76 2.25
CA LYS A 173 -30.32 21.00 2.36
C LYS A 173 -30.87 22.11 1.46
N GLU A 174 -31.28 21.79 0.24
CA GLU A 174 -31.94 22.75 -0.67
C GLU A 174 -33.26 23.31 -0.09
N LYS A 175 -33.97 22.49 0.70
CA LYS A 175 -35.19 22.90 1.40
C LYS A 175 -34.97 23.60 2.74
N ASN A 176 -33.72 23.80 3.15
CA ASN A 176 -33.32 24.27 4.46
C ASN A 176 -33.86 23.42 5.63
N GLU A 177 -34.01 22.10 5.40
CA GLU A 177 -34.34 21.12 6.43
C GLU A 177 -33.09 20.66 7.21
N ASP A 178 -33.30 20.07 8.40
CA ASP A 178 -32.19 19.49 9.17
C ASP A 178 -31.61 18.27 8.45
N THR A 179 -30.30 18.30 8.21
CA THR A 179 -29.55 17.25 7.49
C THR A 179 -28.55 16.54 8.41
N SER A 180 -28.50 16.88 9.69
CA SER A 180 -27.52 16.35 10.63
C SER A 180 -27.51 14.83 10.72
N ALA A 181 -28.69 14.22 10.79
CA ALA A 181 -28.84 12.75 10.86
C ALA A 181 -28.27 12.04 9.63
N HIS A 182 -28.47 12.62 8.42
CA HIS A 182 -27.95 12.01 7.17
C HIS A 182 -26.43 12.12 7.11
N ARG A 183 -25.88 13.30 7.44
CA ARG A 183 -24.45 13.52 7.50
C ARG A 183 -23.79 12.57 8.52
N ASP A 184 -24.32 12.53 9.73
CA ASP A 184 -23.74 11.75 10.82
C ASP A 184 -23.76 10.25 10.51
N LEU A 185 -24.76 9.76 9.79
CA LEU A 185 -24.82 8.36 9.34
C LEU A 185 -23.80 8.04 8.24
N LEU A 186 -23.57 8.96 7.29
CA LEU A 186 -22.51 8.84 6.28
C LEU A 186 -21.12 8.84 6.91
N LEU A 187 -20.87 9.76 7.85
CA LEU A 187 -19.61 9.83 8.59
C LEU A 187 -19.36 8.55 9.38
N LEU A 188 -20.39 8.01 10.06
CA LEU A 188 -20.30 6.78 10.83
C LEU A 188 -19.97 5.57 9.94
N HIS A 189 -20.61 5.45 8.76
CA HIS A 189 -20.36 4.37 7.82
C HIS A 189 -18.89 4.35 7.38
N ASN A 190 -18.39 5.46 6.86
CA ASN A 190 -17.00 5.58 6.44
C ASN A 190 -16.01 5.41 7.61
N GLN A 191 -16.33 5.92 8.81
CA GLN A 191 -15.52 5.70 10.01
C GLN A 191 -15.42 4.21 10.34
N ASP A 192 -16.52 3.47 10.31
CA ASP A 192 -16.53 2.04 10.59
C ASP A 192 -15.72 1.26 9.53
N ASP A 193 -15.84 1.60 8.23
CA ASP A 193 -15.08 0.94 7.17
C ASP A 193 -13.56 1.13 7.36
N VAL A 194 -13.10 2.33 7.69
CA VAL A 194 -11.68 2.61 7.95
C VAL A 194 -11.17 1.94 9.23
N LEU A 195 -11.92 2.08 10.34
CA LEU A 195 -11.50 1.49 11.63
C LEU A 195 -11.50 -0.04 11.59
N GLN A 196 -12.49 -0.66 10.93
CA GLN A 196 -12.52 -2.11 10.79
C GLN A 196 -11.41 -2.59 9.86
N LEU A 197 -11.09 -1.86 8.79
CA LEU A 197 -9.97 -2.19 7.92
C LEU A 197 -8.65 -2.19 8.69
N SER A 198 -8.43 -1.25 9.60
CA SER A 198 -7.22 -1.23 10.43
C SER A 198 -7.12 -2.47 11.35
N LYS A 199 -8.24 -2.97 11.85
CA LYS A 199 -8.30 -4.18 12.69
C LYS A 199 -8.16 -5.47 11.87
N LEU A 200 -8.27 -5.41 10.54
CA LEU A 200 -8.09 -6.58 9.67
C LEU A 200 -6.62 -6.94 9.42
N PHE A 201 -5.65 -6.11 9.77
CA PHE A 201 -4.23 -6.40 9.51
C PHE A 201 -3.78 -7.80 9.95
N PRO A 202 -4.20 -8.35 11.10
CA PRO A 202 -3.84 -9.72 11.49
C PRO A 202 -4.27 -10.80 10.49
N VAL A 203 -5.20 -10.51 9.57
CA VAL A 203 -5.59 -11.45 8.50
C VAL A 203 -4.41 -11.78 7.57
N LEU A 204 -3.43 -10.89 7.47
CA LEU A 204 -2.23 -11.09 6.65
C LEU A 204 -1.39 -12.29 7.12
N GLU A 205 -1.44 -12.66 8.40
CA GLU A 205 -0.81 -13.88 8.92
C GLU A 205 -1.41 -15.17 8.34
N LYS A 206 -2.63 -15.09 7.79
CA LYS A 206 -3.31 -16.21 7.11
C LYS A 206 -3.01 -16.25 5.61
N THR A 207 -2.02 -15.50 5.16
CA THR A 207 -1.64 -15.38 3.75
C THR A 207 -0.18 -15.81 3.56
N ASP A 208 0.18 -16.15 2.32
CA ASP A 208 1.58 -16.19 1.91
C ASP A 208 2.06 -14.77 1.59
N PHE A 209 2.32 -14.00 2.66
CA PHE A 209 2.58 -12.57 2.54
C PHE A 209 3.89 -12.27 1.80
N HIS A 210 4.93 -13.10 1.95
CA HIS A 210 6.16 -12.92 1.18
C HIS A 210 5.92 -13.10 -0.32
N LYS A 211 5.12 -14.09 -0.71
CA LYS A 211 4.70 -14.28 -2.09
C LYS A 211 3.80 -13.15 -2.59
N ALA A 212 2.92 -12.64 -1.72
CA ALA A 212 2.10 -11.47 -2.05
C ALA A 212 2.98 -10.27 -2.38
N MET A 213 3.97 -9.96 -1.55
CA MET A 213 4.90 -8.84 -1.79
C MET A 213 5.77 -9.06 -3.03
N TYR A 214 6.22 -10.29 -3.29
CA TYR A 214 6.92 -10.63 -4.52
C TYR A 214 6.07 -10.33 -5.78
N THR A 215 4.78 -10.61 -5.72
CA THR A 215 3.85 -10.51 -6.86
C THR A 215 3.24 -9.10 -7.02
N LEU A 216 2.87 -8.46 -5.90
CA LEU A 216 2.18 -7.17 -5.89
C LEU A 216 3.16 -5.99 -5.78
N GLY A 217 4.43 -6.29 -5.46
CA GLY A 217 5.46 -5.31 -5.19
C GLY A 217 5.49 -4.83 -3.75
N PHE A 218 6.51 -4.02 -3.43
CA PHE A 218 6.72 -3.43 -2.11
C PHE A 218 7.53 -2.13 -2.19
N PRO A 219 7.41 -1.24 -1.18
CA PRO A 219 8.18 0.00 -1.15
C PRO A 219 9.59 -0.22 -0.58
N VAL A 220 10.53 0.59 -1.08
CA VAL A 220 11.87 0.79 -0.51
C VAL A 220 12.06 2.30 -0.37
N ILE A 221 12.13 2.79 0.86
CA ILE A 221 12.09 4.22 1.15
C ILE A 221 13.25 4.58 2.09
N SER A 222 13.97 5.64 1.75
CA SER A 222 15.01 6.27 2.57
C SER A 222 14.85 7.78 2.51
N GLY A 223 14.38 8.38 3.60
CA GLY A 223 14.03 9.81 3.64
C GLY A 223 12.93 10.19 2.63
N ASN A 224 13.24 11.11 1.74
CA ASN A 224 12.33 11.52 0.66
C ASN A 224 12.48 10.72 -0.64
N LYS A 225 13.40 9.76 -0.69
CA LYS A 225 13.65 8.90 -1.86
C LYS A 225 12.84 7.63 -1.75
N LYS A 226 12.09 7.33 -2.80
CA LYS A 226 11.17 6.21 -2.84
C LYS A 226 11.39 5.39 -4.11
N LEU A 227 11.51 4.08 -3.94
CA LEU A 227 11.43 3.08 -5.01
C LEU A 227 10.24 2.16 -4.69
N PHE A 228 9.39 1.90 -5.67
CA PHE A 228 8.31 0.93 -5.55
C PHE A 228 8.61 -0.22 -6.50
N VAL A 229 9.07 -1.33 -5.94
CA VAL A 229 9.30 -2.58 -6.67
C VAL A 229 7.95 -3.06 -7.23
N GLN A 230 7.91 -3.39 -8.52
CA GLN A 230 6.70 -3.87 -9.19
C GLN A 230 6.87 -5.24 -9.82
N ASN A 231 8.05 -5.52 -10.39
CA ASN A 231 8.31 -6.79 -11.06
C ASN A 231 9.66 -7.34 -10.64
N ILE A 232 9.68 -8.64 -10.38
CA ILE A 232 10.89 -9.41 -10.05
C ILE A 232 10.91 -10.62 -10.98
N THR A 233 12.00 -10.79 -11.73
CA THR A 233 12.16 -11.91 -12.67
C THR A 233 13.56 -12.50 -12.57
N PHE A 234 13.67 -13.82 -12.75
CA PHE A 234 14.94 -14.51 -12.88
C PHE A 234 15.28 -14.68 -14.36
N GLU A 235 16.33 -14.02 -14.81
CA GLU A 235 16.92 -14.22 -16.12
C GLU A 235 18.11 -15.19 -16.00
N LYS A 236 18.64 -15.68 -17.13
CA LYS A 236 19.68 -16.74 -17.11
C LYS A 236 20.90 -16.41 -16.24
N LYS A 237 21.29 -15.13 -16.11
CA LYS A 237 22.48 -14.70 -15.38
C LYS A 237 22.19 -13.65 -14.30
N TYR A 238 20.99 -13.11 -14.26
CA TYR A 238 20.64 -11.99 -13.43
C TYR A 238 19.26 -12.19 -12.78
N ILE A 239 19.11 -11.70 -11.57
CA ILE A 239 17.81 -11.28 -11.09
C ILE A 239 17.56 -9.86 -11.63
N LYS A 240 16.44 -9.66 -12.29
CA LYS A 240 15.98 -8.36 -12.77
C LYS A 240 14.82 -7.89 -11.93
N VAL A 241 14.92 -6.64 -11.42
CA VAL A 241 13.88 -5.97 -10.66
C VAL A 241 13.54 -4.68 -11.36
N SER A 242 12.26 -4.36 -11.50
CA SER A 242 11.82 -3.08 -12.06
C SER A 242 10.66 -2.51 -11.28
N GLY A 243 10.47 -1.20 -11.42
CA GLY A 243 9.40 -0.48 -10.75
C GLY A 243 9.44 1.01 -11.01
N VAL A 244 8.76 1.77 -10.16
CA VAL A 244 8.70 3.24 -10.24
C VAL A 244 9.56 3.88 -9.16
N GLN A 245 9.98 5.11 -9.40
CA GLN A 245 10.84 5.89 -8.51
C GLN A 245 10.32 7.32 -8.36
N THR A 246 10.62 7.94 -7.24
CA THR A 246 10.55 9.40 -7.10
C THR A 246 11.82 10.03 -7.65
N SER A 247 11.72 11.12 -8.40
CA SER A 247 12.77 11.87 -9.11
C SER A 247 14.17 11.82 -8.47
N LEU A 248 14.91 10.72 -8.63
CA LEU A 248 16.26 10.57 -8.13
C LEU A 248 17.25 11.40 -8.96
N PRO A 249 18.33 11.94 -8.35
CA PRO A 249 19.26 12.84 -9.01
C PRO A 249 20.21 12.15 -10.00
N VAL A 250 20.23 10.81 -10.00
CA VAL A 250 21.15 9.99 -10.82
C VAL A 250 20.40 9.22 -11.90
N ASP A 251 21.09 8.88 -12.97
CA ASP A 251 20.54 8.08 -14.08
C ASP A 251 21.08 6.63 -14.05
N PHE A 252 22.21 6.40 -13.38
CA PHE A 252 22.85 5.09 -13.34
C PHE A 252 23.74 4.93 -12.09
N VAL A 253 23.72 3.74 -11.51
CA VAL A 253 24.66 3.32 -10.45
C VAL A 253 25.15 1.92 -10.78
N SER A 254 26.45 1.68 -10.63
CA SER A 254 27.07 0.35 -10.75
C SER A 254 27.83 0.03 -9.49
N TYR A 255 27.63 -1.17 -8.98
CA TYR A 255 28.37 -1.71 -7.85
C TYR A 255 29.25 -2.86 -8.33
N GLY A 256 30.56 -2.59 -8.48
CA GLY A 256 31.59 -3.51 -8.91
C GLY A 256 32.45 -2.93 -10.05
N THR A 257 33.46 -3.68 -10.51
CA THR A 257 34.46 -3.25 -11.49
C THR A 257 34.49 -4.14 -12.74
N GLY A 258 33.53 -5.04 -12.93
CA GLY A 258 33.53 -6.05 -13.97
C GLY A 258 32.22 -6.21 -14.75
N ASN A 259 32.15 -7.27 -15.55
CA ASN A 259 30.96 -7.60 -16.31
C ASN A 259 29.80 -8.18 -15.46
N ASP A 260 30.13 -8.67 -14.26
CA ASP A 260 29.21 -9.32 -13.35
C ASP A 260 28.82 -8.40 -12.17
N ASP A 261 28.61 -7.11 -12.45
CA ASP A 261 28.27 -6.11 -11.45
C ASP A 261 26.77 -5.98 -11.26
N CYS A 262 26.34 -5.57 -10.07
CA CYS A 262 24.99 -5.07 -9.85
C CYS A 262 24.84 -3.69 -10.51
N LYS A 263 23.79 -3.52 -11.32
CA LYS A 263 23.53 -2.30 -12.11
C LYS A 263 22.13 -1.81 -11.89
N ILE A 264 21.98 -0.49 -11.73
CA ILE A 264 20.68 0.15 -11.59
C ILE A 264 20.60 1.32 -12.56
N PHE A 265 19.54 1.33 -13.33
CA PHE A 265 19.22 2.39 -14.28
C PHE A 265 17.98 3.14 -13.78
N PHE A 266 18.03 4.46 -13.81
CA PHE A 266 16.95 5.34 -13.41
C PHE A 266 16.52 6.20 -14.60
N SER A 267 15.23 6.26 -14.89
CA SER A 267 14.66 7.12 -15.90
C SER A 267 13.84 8.24 -15.27
N LYS A 268 14.34 9.48 -15.32
CA LYS A 268 13.60 10.67 -14.85
C LYS A 268 12.34 10.92 -15.65
N LYS A 269 12.38 10.65 -16.97
CA LYS A 269 11.25 10.91 -17.87
C LYS A 269 10.06 10.00 -17.60
N SER A 270 10.30 8.70 -17.38
CA SER A 270 9.27 7.71 -17.09
C SER A 270 9.06 7.47 -15.60
N GLN A 271 9.88 8.06 -14.74
CA GLN A 271 9.91 7.79 -13.30
C GLN A 271 10.00 6.29 -12.97
N THR A 272 10.84 5.55 -13.71
CA THR A 272 11.06 4.12 -13.56
C THR A 272 12.48 3.81 -13.17
N PHE A 273 12.69 2.60 -12.62
CA PHE A 273 14.02 2.04 -12.42
C PHE A 273 14.08 0.57 -12.87
N GLU A 274 15.29 0.12 -13.23
CA GLU A 274 15.64 -1.27 -13.47
C GLU A 274 16.91 -1.63 -12.72
N PHE A 275 16.86 -2.69 -11.95
CA PHE A 275 17.97 -3.24 -11.18
C PHE A 275 18.32 -4.63 -11.70
N PHE A 276 19.60 -4.89 -11.92
CA PHE A 276 20.14 -6.17 -12.34
C PHE A 276 21.22 -6.59 -11.35
N CYS A 277 21.12 -7.81 -10.81
CA CYS A 277 22.15 -8.38 -9.95
C CYS A 277 22.52 -9.79 -10.43
N PRO A 278 23.82 -10.10 -10.58
CA PRO A 278 24.28 -11.41 -11.04
C PRO A 278 23.83 -12.53 -10.09
N ILE A 279 23.39 -13.65 -10.68
CA ILE A 279 23.03 -14.87 -9.96
C ILE A 279 23.68 -16.08 -10.62
N PHE A 280 23.83 -17.14 -9.85
CA PHE A 280 24.29 -18.43 -10.35
C PHE A 280 23.08 -19.38 -10.49
N GLN A 281 22.93 -19.95 -11.68
CA GLN A 281 21.95 -21.01 -11.91
C GLN A 281 22.68 -22.31 -12.20
N LYS A 282 22.45 -23.32 -11.37
CA LYS A 282 22.99 -24.66 -11.56
C LYS A 282 21.96 -25.69 -11.17
N ASN A 283 21.61 -26.57 -12.12
CA ASN A 283 20.49 -27.50 -11.98
C ASN A 283 19.21 -26.72 -11.60
N ASP A 284 18.53 -27.14 -10.53
CA ASP A 284 17.28 -26.53 -10.04
C ASP A 284 17.53 -25.45 -8.96
N PHE A 285 18.77 -24.95 -8.85
CA PHE A 285 19.13 -23.92 -7.86
C PHE A 285 19.40 -22.58 -8.52
N VAL A 286 18.90 -21.52 -7.90
CA VAL A 286 19.28 -20.11 -8.15
C VAL A 286 19.88 -19.55 -6.88
N ILE A 287 21.13 -19.09 -6.95
CA ILE A 287 21.92 -18.72 -5.80
C ILE A 287 22.55 -17.34 -6.03
N LEU A 288 22.56 -16.52 -5.01
CA LEU A 288 23.31 -15.27 -4.95
C LEU A 288 24.53 -15.44 -4.06
N ASP A 289 25.70 -14.98 -4.54
CA ASP A 289 26.94 -14.91 -3.78
C ASP A 289 27.06 -13.50 -3.15
N LEU A 290 26.72 -13.38 -1.86
CA LEU A 290 26.78 -12.11 -1.14
C LEU A 290 28.22 -11.61 -0.95
N LEU A 291 29.22 -12.51 -0.96
CA LEU A 291 30.65 -12.15 -0.82
C LEU A 291 31.16 -11.38 -2.05
N LYS A 292 30.52 -11.53 -3.20
CA LYS A 292 30.85 -10.79 -4.42
C LYS A 292 30.19 -9.43 -4.51
N LEU A 293 29.24 -9.15 -3.63
CA LEU A 293 28.62 -7.85 -3.60
C LEU A 293 29.54 -6.83 -2.94
N PRO A 294 29.64 -5.62 -3.47
CA PRO A 294 30.44 -4.55 -2.88
C PRO A 294 29.80 -3.95 -1.62
N VAL A 295 28.68 -4.48 -1.21
CA VAL A 295 27.91 -4.07 -0.02
C VAL A 295 27.85 -5.26 0.93
N ASP A 296 28.29 -5.06 2.16
CA ASP A 296 28.17 -6.11 3.17
C ASP A 296 26.71 -6.24 3.65
N LEU A 297 26.07 -7.29 3.21
CA LEU A 297 24.71 -7.67 3.60
C LEU A 297 24.67 -8.99 4.40
N GLN A 298 25.80 -9.61 4.70
CA GLN A 298 25.82 -10.94 5.32
C GLN A 298 25.08 -10.94 6.66
N ASN A 299 25.36 -9.97 7.52
CA ASN A 299 24.72 -9.86 8.84
C ASN A 299 23.19 -9.77 8.78
N VAL A 300 22.64 -9.32 7.65
CA VAL A 300 21.18 -9.25 7.45
C VAL A 300 20.56 -10.64 7.28
N PHE A 301 21.37 -11.61 6.82
CA PHE A 301 20.90 -12.95 6.45
C PHE A 301 21.34 -14.06 7.41
N ASP A 302 22.14 -13.77 8.45
CA ASP A 302 22.67 -14.77 9.37
C ASP A 302 21.61 -15.71 9.98
N GLU A 303 20.39 -15.21 10.20
CA GLU A 303 19.27 -16.00 10.73
C GLU A 303 18.35 -16.60 9.66
N PHE A 304 18.69 -16.43 8.36
CA PHE A 304 17.84 -16.95 7.29
C PHE A 304 18.17 -18.42 7.00
N PRO A 305 17.15 -19.30 6.92
CA PRO A 305 17.38 -20.75 6.76
C PRO A 305 18.00 -21.14 5.42
N ASN A 306 17.93 -20.25 4.42
CA ASN A 306 18.46 -20.48 3.08
C ASN A 306 19.74 -19.67 2.82
N PHE A 307 20.44 -19.26 3.88
CA PHE A 307 21.74 -18.59 3.81
C PHE A 307 22.81 -19.45 4.49
N GLU A 308 23.91 -19.72 3.77
CA GLU A 308 25.06 -20.47 4.30
C GLU A 308 26.36 -20.01 3.62
N SER A 309 27.39 -19.75 4.40
CA SER A 309 28.74 -19.46 3.93
C SER A 309 28.82 -18.36 2.87
N GLY A 310 28.00 -17.32 2.99
CA GLY A 310 27.93 -16.20 2.05
C GLY A 310 27.00 -16.46 0.84
N TYR A 311 26.41 -17.61 0.72
CA TYR A 311 25.49 -17.96 -0.37
C TYR A 311 24.03 -17.87 0.09
N LEU A 312 23.23 -17.10 -0.64
CA LEU A 312 21.79 -16.97 -0.41
C LEU A 312 21.03 -17.69 -1.52
N VAL A 313 20.22 -18.67 -1.14
CA VAL A 313 19.42 -19.46 -2.10
C VAL A 313 18.12 -18.72 -2.39
N PHE A 314 17.89 -18.34 -3.65
CA PHE A 314 16.67 -17.71 -4.13
C PHE A 314 15.63 -18.72 -4.66
N MET A 315 16.10 -19.85 -5.16
CA MET A 315 15.22 -20.91 -5.66
C MET A 315 15.89 -22.28 -5.46
N SER A 316 15.11 -23.28 -5.08
CA SER A 316 15.53 -24.69 -5.05
C SER A 316 14.37 -25.56 -5.52
N HIS A 317 14.63 -26.50 -6.43
CA HIS A 317 13.64 -27.44 -6.97
C HIS A 317 12.36 -26.74 -7.48
N ASN A 318 12.52 -25.63 -8.22
CA ASN A 318 11.45 -24.74 -8.72
C ASN A 318 10.61 -24.06 -7.62
N ASP A 319 11.05 -24.10 -6.36
CA ASP A 319 10.43 -23.39 -5.25
C ASP A 319 11.18 -22.10 -4.94
N ILE A 320 10.53 -20.96 -5.19
CA ILE A 320 11.08 -19.61 -4.95
C ILE A 320 11.05 -19.31 -3.47
N LYS A 321 12.18 -18.91 -2.91
CA LYS A 321 12.31 -18.45 -1.52
C LYS A 321 11.96 -16.97 -1.43
N TYR A 322 10.67 -16.68 -1.48
CA TYR A 322 10.14 -15.31 -1.60
C TYR A 322 10.64 -14.36 -0.51
N ARG A 323 10.81 -14.85 0.71
CA ARG A 323 11.35 -14.07 1.83
C ARG A 323 12.77 -13.60 1.54
N GLU A 324 13.65 -14.52 1.16
CA GLU A 324 15.06 -14.27 0.84
C GLU A 324 15.21 -13.30 -0.32
N VAL A 325 14.45 -13.53 -1.39
CA VAL A 325 14.45 -12.66 -2.58
C VAL A 325 14.02 -11.24 -2.24
N ASN A 326 12.86 -11.08 -1.60
CA ASN A 326 12.32 -9.77 -1.26
C ASN A 326 13.24 -9.01 -0.28
N PHE A 327 13.79 -9.73 0.70
CA PHE A 327 14.68 -9.15 1.70
C PHE A 327 15.99 -8.68 1.10
N PHE A 328 16.56 -9.48 0.21
CA PHE A 328 17.75 -9.06 -0.54
C PHE A 328 17.47 -7.78 -1.34
N ILE A 329 16.44 -7.77 -2.16
CA ILE A 329 16.08 -6.62 -2.99
C ILE A 329 15.87 -5.38 -2.12
N LYS A 330 15.10 -5.51 -1.03
CA LYS A 330 14.82 -4.39 -0.12
C LYS A 330 16.08 -3.81 0.48
N ASN A 331 16.93 -4.65 1.09
CA ASN A 331 18.12 -4.17 1.79
C ASN A 331 19.18 -3.64 0.82
N PHE A 332 19.33 -4.28 -0.35
CA PHE A 332 20.25 -3.79 -1.37
C PHE A 332 19.81 -2.41 -1.90
N LEU A 333 18.54 -2.26 -2.26
CA LEU A 333 18.01 -0.99 -2.75
C LEU A 333 18.00 0.11 -1.67
N LEU A 334 17.77 -0.23 -0.40
CA LEU A 334 17.92 0.71 0.71
C LEU A 334 19.36 1.26 0.76
N LYS A 335 20.34 0.37 0.67
CA LYS A 335 21.75 0.77 0.65
C LYS A 335 22.06 1.68 -0.54
N VAL A 336 21.53 1.35 -1.72
CA VAL A 336 21.68 2.21 -2.91
C VAL A 336 21.09 3.61 -2.66
N LEU A 337 19.91 3.70 -2.07
CA LEU A 337 19.28 5.00 -1.75
C LEU A 337 20.09 5.79 -0.72
N GLU A 338 20.75 5.14 0.22
CA GLU A 338 21.66 5.78 1.17
C GLU A 338 22.92 6.31 0.48
N ASP A 339 23.53 5.52 -0.42
CA ASP A 339 24.79 5.88 -1.10
C ASP A 339 24.60 7.00 -2.17
N ILE A 340 23.38 7.21 -2.67
CA ILE A 340 23.04 8.30 -3.62
C ILE A 340 22.93 9.66 -2.88
N LEU A 341 22.99 9.69 -1.58
CA LEU A 341 23.04 10.93 -0.79
C LEU A 341 24.40 11.60 -0.96
#